data_fabad222a215595a97aceb6a20e6da50
#
_entry.id   fabad222a215595a97aceb6a20e6da50
#
_cell.length_a   1.000
_cell.length_b   1.000
_cell.length_c   1.000
_cell.angle_alpha   90.00
_cell.angle_beta   90.00
_cell.angle_gamma   90.00
#
_symmetry.space_group_name_H-M   'P 1'
#
loop_
_entity.id
_entity.type
_entity.pdbx_description
1 polymer ?
#
loop_
_entity_poly.entity_id
_entity_poly.type
_entity_poly.pdbx_seq_one_letter_code
_entity_poly.pdbx_strand_id
1 'polypeptide(L)'
;WEPNRIWNDTLPTGYNKAFIGLAFLWTHRILIGNLNTGTVEELKNTGLFSHLNKSLKDSLNAYYADWDFRFGTHSQETIHNGIQDWQRSLRKVGILNSDPFVIDDPVQLLREDPERIGLLRFLAGVASWHLTSADIMLREADNLIKEIEKYEQKL
;
A
#
# COMPACT_ATOMS: atom_id res chain seq x y z
N TRP A 1 -2.65 7.98 -14.86
CA TRP A 1 -3.54 7.74 -13.71
C TRP A 1 -4.06 9.08 -13.19
N GLU A 2 -5.38 9.33 -13.31
CA GLU A 2 -6.02 10.52 -12.76
C GLU A 2 -6.80 10.09 -11.51
N PRO A 3 -6.28 10.33 -10.28
CA PRO A 3 -6.89 9.86 -9.04
C PRO A 3 -8.26 10.47 -8.76
N ASN A 4 -8.62 11.57 -9.41
CA ASN A 4 -9.89 12.29 -9.23
C ASN A 4 -10.92 12.03 -10.32
N ARG A 5 -10.70 11.03 -11.18
CA ARG A 5 -11.67 10.70 -12.22
C ARG A 5 -12.89 10.06 -11.59
N ILE A 6 -14.00 10.79 -11.57
CA ILE A 6 -15.30 10.25 -11.19
C ILE A 6 -15.70 9.25 -12.29
N TRP A 7 -15.77 7.99 -11.93
CA TRP A 7 -16.29 6.95 -12.79
C TRP A 7 -17.80 7.13 -12.86
N ASN A 8 -18.29 7.61 -14.00
CA ASN A 8 -19.72 7.56 -14.31
C ASN A 8 -20.13 6.09 -14.52
N ASP A 9 -21.40 5.77 -14.36
CA ASP A 9 -21.96 4.41 -14.50
C ASP A 9 -21.74 3.75 -15.88
N THR A 10 -21.18 4.48 -16.83
CA THR A 10 -20.79 4.00 -18.15
C THR A 10 -19.27 3.82 -18.22
N LEU A 11 -18.82 2.58 -18.39
CA LEU A 11 -17.44 2.29 -18.73
C LEU A 11 -17.07 3.01 -20.03
N PRO A 12 -15.89 3.66 -20.12
CA PRO A 12 -15.43 4.25 -21.37
C PRO A 12 -15.47 3.22 -22.50
N THR A 13 -15.94 3.64 -23.67
CA THR A 13 -15.90 2.83 -24.89
C THR A 13 -14.47 2.38 -25.13
N GLY A 14 -14.23 1.07 -25.19
CA GLY A 14 -12.91 0.47 -25.38
C GLY A 14 -12.36 -0.35 -24.20
N TYR A 15 -13.02 -0.32 -23.04
CA TYR A 15 -12.69 -1.27 -21.96
C TYR A 15 -13.31 -2.62 -22.29
N ASN A 16 -12.47 -3.59 -22.62
CA ASN A 16 -12.92 -4.95 -22.86
C ASN A 16 -13.03 -5.73 -21.54
N LYS A 17 -13.81 -6.82 -21.56
CA LYS A 17 -14.00 -7.73 -20.43
C LYS A 17 -12.67 -8.21 -19.83
N ALA A 18 -11.65 -8.44 -20.67
CA ALA A 18 -10.35 -8.91 -20.25
C ALA A 18 -9.62 -7.89 -19.33
N PHE A 19 -9.69 -6.58 -19.63
CA PHE A 19 -9.10 -5.55 -18.78
C PHE A 19 -9.76 -5.53 -17.40
N ILE A 20 -11.10 -5.60 -17.36
CA ILE A 20 -11.83 -5.60 -16.08
C ILE A 20 -11.54 -6.89 -15.31
N GLY A 21 -11.51 -8.03 -15.98
CA GLY A 21 -11.13 -9.31 -15.38
C GLY A 21 -9.74 -9.27 -14.78
N LEU A 22 -8.76 -8.72 -15.49
CA LEU A 22 -7.41 -8.49 -14.99
C LEU A 22 -7.41 -7.53 -13.79
N ALA A 23 -8.14 -6.41 -13.84
CA ALA A 23 -8.25 -5.48 -12.73
C ALA A 23 -8.78 -6.17 -11.47
N PHE A 24 -9.80 -7.03 -11.60
CA PHE A 24 -10.32 -7.83 -10.49
C PHE A 24 -9.27 -8.75 -9.88
N LEU A 25 -8.45 -9.38 -10.71
CA LEU A 25 -7.41 -10.30 -10.25
C LEU A 25 -6.25 -9.58 -9.57
N TRP A 26 -5.89 -8.39 -10.08
CA TRP A 26 -4.77 -7.61 -9.55
C TRP A 26 -5.14 -6.76 -8.35
N THR A 27 -6.44 -6.56 -8.07
CA THR A 27 -6.91 -5.77 -6.93
C THR A 27 -6.36 -6.27 -5.58
N HIS A 28 -6.01 -7.55 -5.48
CA HIS A 28 -5.43 -8.13 -4.26
C HIS A 28 -3.90 -8.12 -4.20
N ARG A 29 -3.20 -7.65 -5.24
CA ARG A 29 -1.74 -7.59 -5.26
C ARG A 29 -1.26 -6.24 -4.75
N ILE A 30 -1.19 -6.13 -3.44
CA ILE A 30 -0.57 -4.99 -2.78
C ILE A 30 0.86 -5.40 -2.41
N LEU A 31 1.85 -4.73 -3.00
CA LEU A 31 3.23 -4.89 -2.60
C LEU A 31 3.45 -4.10 -1.30
N ILE A 32 3.73 -4.82 -0.23
CA ILE A 32 4.11 -4.22 1.04
C ILE A 32 5.64 -4.30 1.11
N GLY A 33 6.29 -3.14 1.07
CA GLY A 33 7.72 -3.04 1.29
C GLY A 33 8.06 -3.25 2.75
N ASN A 34 9.09 -4.01 3.05
CA ASN A 34 9.66 -4.07 4.39
C ASN A 34 10.81 -3.05 4.48
N LEU A 35 10.76 -2.20 5.51
CA LEU A 35 11.88 -1.32 5.82
C LEU A 35 13.03 -2.16 6.40
N ASN A 36 14.23 -1.94 5.89
CA ASN A 36 15.41 -2.51 6.49
C ASN A 36 15.76 -1.73 7.78
N THR A 37 15.44 -2.28 8.93
CA THR A 37 15.76 -1.71 10.24
C THR A 37 17.16 -2.12 10.75
N GLY A 38 17.80 -3.07 10.08
CA GLY A 38 19.04 -3.71 10.56
C GLY A 38 20.15 -2.73 10.90
N THR A 39 20.39 -1.72 10.05
CA THR A 39 21.44 -0.72 10.28
C THR A 39 21.17 0.12 11.54
N VAL A 40 19.92 0.54 11.78
CA VAL A 40 19.59 1.34 12.98
C VAL A 40 19.61 0.48 14.23
N GLU A 41 19.19 -0.77 14.13
CA GLU A 41 19.29 -1.73 15.24
C GLU A 41 20.75 -2.03 15.56
N GLU A 42 21.61 -2.18 14.56
CA GLU A 42 23.05 -2.34 14.77
C GLU A 42 23.68 -1.11 15.45
N LEU A 43 23.34 0.10 15.00
CA LEU A 43 23.77 1.34 15.64
C LEU A 43 23.34 1.42 17.11
N LYS A 44 22.11 0.98 17.42
CA LYS A 44 21.62 0.92 18.80
C LYS A 44 22.36 -0.13 19.64
N ASN A 45 22.55 -1.32 19.10
CA ASN A 45 23.18 -2.45 19.78
C ASN A 45 24.68 -2.23 20.04
N THR A 46 25.37 -1.54 19.14
CA THR A 46 26.80 -1.18 19.30
C THR A 46 27.03 0.05 20.18
N GLY A 47 25.93 0.72 20.61
CA GLY A 47 26.02 1.95 21.39
C GLY A 47 26.34 3.20 20.55
N LEU A 48 26.68 3.06 19.28
CA LEU A 48 26.99 4.17 18.37
C LEU A 48 25.84 5.16 18.23
N PHE A 49 24.61 4.68 18.33
CA PHE A 49 23.43 5.55 18.32
C PHE A 49 23.49 6.63 19.42
N SER A 50 24.08 6.32 20.58
CA SER A 50 24.22 7.27 21.69
C SER A 50 25.10 8.47 21.34
N HIS A 51 26.07 8.32 20.43
CA HIS A 51 27.01 9.35 19.99
C HIS A 51 26.45 10.31 18.93
N LEU A 52 25.32 9.94 18.29
CA LEU A 52 24.66 10.86 17.38
C LEU A 52 24.14 12.09 18.13
N ASN A 53 24.09 13.25 17.47
CA ASN A 53 23.46 14.42 18.07
C ASN A 53 21.95 14.21 18.25
N LYS A 54 21.34 15.03 19.11
CA LYS A 54 19.92 14.88 19.46
C LYS A 54 19.01 15.02 18.24
N SER A 55 19.26 15.98 17.36
CA SER A 55 18.43 16.22 16.17
C SER A 55 18.38 14.97 15.30
N LEU A 56 19.52 14.38 14.96
CA LEU A 56 19.57 13.20 14.10
C LEU A 56 18.94 11.96 14.76
N LYS A 57 19.08 11.80 16.09
CA LYS A 57 18.38 10.75 16.83
C LYS A 57 16.86 10.89 16.73
N ASP A 58 16.39 12.11 16.94
CA ASP A 58 14.95 12.41 16.92
C ASP A 58 14.38 12.19 15.50
N SER A 59 15.08 12.62 14.46
CA SER A 59 14.69 12.42 13.06
C SER A 59 14.67 10.95 12.65
N LEU A 60 15.68 10.17 13.05
CA LEU A 60 15.72 8.73 12.81
C LEU A 60 14.53 8.02 13.48
N ASN A 61 14.31 8.30 14.76
CA ASN A 61 13.22 7.67 15.50
C ASN A 61 11.85 8.06 14.92
N ALA A 62 11.65 9.32 14.54
CA ALA A 62 10.42 9.79 13.92
C ALA A 62 10.18 9.08 12.58
N TYR A 63 11.19 8.97 11.71
CA TYR A 63 11.08 8.29 10.42
C TYR A 63 10.65 6.82 10.59
N TYR A 64 11.28 6.08 11.49
CA TYR A 64 10.94 4.68 11.73
C TYR A 64 9.56 4.50 12.37
N ALA A 65 9.16 5.40 13.28
CA ALA A 65 7.85 5.38 13.90
C ALA A 65 6.74 5.69 12.87
N ASP A 66 6.96 6.67 11.97
CA ASP A 66 5.99 7.01 10.93
C ASP A 66 5.89 5.90 9.87
N TRP A 67 7.01 5.25 9.54
CA TRP A 67 7.00 4.05 8.71
C TRP A 67 6.15 2.94 9.32
N ASP A 68 6.36 2.61 10.60
CA ASP A 68 5.62 1.55 11.28
C ASP A 68 4.12 1.87 11.35
N PHE A 69 3.78 3.12 11.62
CA PHE A 69 2.39 3.59 11.58
C PHE A 69 1.73 3.40 10.21
N ARG A 70 2.45 3.69 9.11
CA ARG A 70 1.91 3.65 7.75
C ARG A 70 1.93 2.26 7.14
N PHE A 71 2.98 1.49 7.39
CA PHE A 71 3.25 0.23 6.70
C PHE A 71 3.52 -0.95 7.65
N GLY A 72 3.43 -0.74 8.96
CA GLY A 72 3.68 -1.75 9.97
C GLY A 72 2.56 -2.79 10.08
N THR A 73 2.68 -3.66 11.06
CA THR A 73 1.86 -4.85 11.24
C THR A 73 0.35 -4.57 11.20
N HIS A 74 -0.10 -3.53 11.90
CA HIS A 74 -1.53 -3.21 11.96
C HIS A 74 -2.11 -2.79 10.60
N SER A 75 -1.36 -1.98 9.85
CA SER A 75 -1.74 -1.62 8.48
C SER A 75 -1.79 -2.84 7.57
N GLN A 76 -0.78 -3.72 7.67
CA GLN A 76 -0.70 -4.96 6.91
C GLN A 76 -1.85 -5.92 7.21
N GLU A 77 -2.21 -6.10 8.46
CA GLU A 77 -3.35 -6.93 8.87
C GLU A 77 -4.67 -6.41 8.30
N THR A 78 -4.89 -5.11 8.36
CA THR A 78 -6.10 -4.48 7.81
C THR A 78 -6.23 -4.75 6.31
N ILE A 79 -5.14 -4.60 5.58
CA ILE A 79 -5.08 -4.87 4.14
C ILE A 79 -5.31 -6.36 3.86
N HIS A 80 -4.62 -7.22 4.60
CA HIS A 80 -4.71 -8.66 4.43
C HIS A 80 -6.15 -9.16 4.63
N ASN A 81 -6.83 -8.66 5.65
CA ASN A 81 -8.23 -8.99 5.91
C ASN A 81 -9.13 -8.54 4.76
N GLY A 82 -8.97 -7.31 4.26
CA GLY A 82 -9.72 -6.83 3.10
C GLY A 82 -9.49 -7.66 1.83
N ILE A 83 -8.26 -8.08 1.59
CA ILE A 83 -7.91 -8.98 0.48
C ILE A 83 -8.57 -10.34 0.64
N GLN A 84 -8.54 -10.91 1.85
CA GLN A 84 -9.18 -12.20 2.12
C GLN A 84 -10.69 -12.13 1.92
N ASP A 85 -11.33 -11.06 2.37
CA ASP A 85 -12.77 -10.86 2.20
C ASP A 85 -13.14 -10.72 0.72
N TRP A 86 -12.33 -9.98 -0.06
CA TRP A 86 -12.47 -9.91 -1.50
C TRP A 86 -12.36 -11.28 -2.17
N GLN A 87 -11.31 -12.04 -1.85
CA GLN A 87 -11.12 -13.40 -2.37
C GLN A 87 -12.26 -14.33 -1.97
N ARG A 88 -12.76 -14.23 -0.73
CA ARG A 88 -13.90 -15.00 -0.25
C ARG A 88 -15.18 -14.65 -1.04
N SER A 89 -15.40 -13.38 -1.32
CA SER A 89 -16.53 -12.93 -2.14
C SER A 89 -16.46 -13.50 -3.57
N LEU A 90 -15.28 -13.54 -4.19
CA LEU A 90 -15.10 -14.14 -5.51
C LEU A 90 -15.34 -15.67 -5.52
N ARG A 91 -14.90 -16.37 -4.47
CA ARG A 91 -15.12 -17.82 -4.33
C ARG A 91 -16.61 -18.18 -4.22
N LYS A 92 -17.43 -17.33 -3.60
CA LYS A 92 -18.89 -17.53 -3.50
C LYS A 92 -19.57 -17.63 -4.87
N VAL A 93 -18.98 -17.07 -5.90
CA VAL A 93 -19.49 -17.08 -7.29
C VAL A 93 -18.67 -18.00 -8.21
N GLY A 94 -17.89 -18.93 -7.63
CA GLY A 94 -17.16 -19.95 -8.37
C GLY A 94 -15.82 -19.50 -8.97
N ILE A 95 -15.36 -18.30 -8.67
CA ILE A 95 -14.06 -17.81 -9.12
C ILE A 95 -13.00 -18.30 -8.12
N LEU A 96 -12.41 -19.46 -8.42
CA LEU A 96 -11.50 -20.14 -7.51
C LEU A 96 -10.03 -19.78 -7.73
N ASN A 97 -9.67 -19.35 -8.92
CA ASN A 97 -8.29 -19.06 -9.33
C ASN A 97 -8.23 -17.77 -10.13
N SER A 98 -7.02 -17.27 -10.21
CA SER A 98 -6.67 -16.02 -10.88
C SER A 98 -6.79 -16.08 -12.42
N ASP A 99 -7.75 -16.78 -12.97
CA ASP A 99 -7.96 -16.78 -14.41
C ASP A 99 -8.96 -15.68 -14.80
N PRO A 100 -8.50 -14.60 -15.45
CA PRO A 100 -9.34 -13.46 -15.84
C PRO A 100 -10.40 -13.83 -16.88
N PHE A 101 -10.19 -14.96 -17.57
CA PHE A 101 -11.06 -15.39 -18.66
C PHE A 101 -12.32 -16.13 -18.18
N VAL A 102 -12.37 -16.47 -16.89
CA VAL A 102 -13.52 -17.15 -16.27
C VAL A 102 -14.65 -16.20 -15.91
N ILE A 103 -14.42 -14.88 -15.92
CA ILE A 103 -15.44 -13.90 -15.59
C ILE A 103 -16.14 -13.42 -16.85
N ASP A 104 -17.32 -13.98 -17.14
CA ASP A 104 -18.11 -13.65 -18.34
C ASP A 104 -18.63 -12.21 -18.32
N ASP A 105 -19.14 -11.74 -17.19
CA ASP A 105 -19.57 -10.36 -17.00
C ASP A 105 -19.18 -9.82 -15.62
N PRO A 106 -17.97 -9.23 -15.50
CA PRO A 106 -17.50 -8.69 -14.23
C PRO A 106 -18.31 -7.48 -13.74
N VAL A 107 -18.95 -6.73 -14.62
CA VAL A 107 -19.77 -5.57 -14.24
C VAL A 107 -21.09 -6.05 -13.62
N GLN A 108 -21.73 -7.06 -14.21
CA GLN A 108 -22.92 -7.66 -13.64
C GLN A 108 -22.61 -8.30 -12.28
N LEU A 109 -21.48 -8.98 -12.15
CA LEU A 109 -21.04 -9.57 -10.91
C LEU A 109 -20.93 -8.55 -9.75
N LEU A 110 -20.54 -7.31 -10.07
CA LEU A 110 -20.51 -6.22 -9.09
C LEU A 110 -21.92 -5.70 -8.77
N ARG A 111 -22.79 -5.60 -9.78
CA ARG A 111 -24.16 -5.10 -9.60
C ARG A 111 -25.02 -6.02 -8.75
N GLU A 112 -24.78 -7.31 -8.82
CA GLU A 112 -25.52 -8.34 -8.08
C GLU A 112 -25.17 -8.38 -6.58
N ASP A 113 -24.06 -7.80 -6.18
CA ASP A 113 -23.60 -7.84 -4.81
C ASP A 113 -23.00 -6.50 -4.35
N PRO A 114 -23.80 -5.66 -3.66
CA PRO A 114 -23.33 -4.38 -3.12
C PRO A 114 -22.14 -4.51 -2.15
N GLU A 115 -22.00 -5.66 -1.49
CA GLU A 115 -20.85 -5.92 -0.60
C GLU A 115 -19.53 -5.92 -1.40
N ARG A 116 -19.53 -6.48 -2.62
CA ARG A 116 -18.35 -6.44 -3.51
C ARG A 116 -17.95 -5.03 -3.89
N ILE A 117 -18.93 -4.15 -4.14
CA ILE A 117 -18.64 -2.73 -4.40
C ILE A 117 -17.99 -2.09 -3.17
N GLY A 118 -18.50 -2.40 -1.97
CA GLY A 118 -17.92 -1.94 -0.71
C GLY A 118 -16.47 -2.39 -0.54
N LEU A 119 -16.18 -3.66 -0.79
CA LEU A 119 -14.83 -4.23 -0.72
C LEU A 119 -13.88 -3.58 -1.74
N LEU A 120 -14.32 -3.38 -2.98
CA LEU A 120 -13.50 -2.68 -3.99
C LEU A 120 -13.20 -1.24 -3.59
N ARG A 121 -14.19 -0.51 -3.06
CA ARG A 121 -13.99 0.85 -2.56
C ARG A 121 -13.00 0.89 -1.41
N PHE A 122 -13.12 -0.06 -0.49
CA PHE A 122 -12.16 -0.21 0.61
C PHE A 122 -10.74 -0.45 0.08
N LEU A 123 -10.54 -1.42 -0.82
CA LEU A 123 -9.23 -1.73 -1.40
C LEU A 123 -8.67 -0.55 -2.22
N ALA A 124 -9.51 0.16 -2.95
CA ALA A 124 -9.11 1.38 -3.66
C ALA A 124 -8.69 2.50 -2.70
N GLY A 125 -9.40 2.67 -1.60
CA GLY A 125 -9.06 3.61 -0.52
C GLY A 125 -7.71 3.28 0.12
N VAL A 126 -7.49 2.00 0.43
CA VAL A 126 -6.21 1.50 0.95
C VAL A 126 -5.07 1.77 -0.04
N ALA A 127 -5.26 1.47 -1.32
CA ALA A 127 -4.25 1.73 -2.34
C ALA A 127 -3.91 3.23 -2.45
N SER A 128 -4.91 4.09 -2.43
CA SER A 128 -4.73 5.55 -2.44
C SER A 128 -3.97 6.03 -1.20
N TRP A 129 -4.33 5.52 -0.04
CA TRP A 129 -3.63 5.85 1.21
C TRP A 129 -2.17 5.40 1.19
N HIS A 130 -1.87 4.21 0.66
CA HIS A 130 -0.50 3.71 0.51
C HIS A 130 0.33 4.55 -0.44
N LEU A 131 -0.23 4.98 -1.58
CA LEU A 131 0.45 5.88 -2.52
C LEU A 131 0.82 7.20 -1.84
N THR A 132 -0.15 7.83 -1.15
CA THR A 132 0.10 9.07 -0.41
C THR A 132 1.14 8.87 0.69
N SER A 133 1.07 7.75 1.40
CA SER A 133 2.03 7.40 2.45
C SER A 133 3.44 7.19 1.89
N ALA A 134 3.57 6.54 0.74
CA ALA A 134 4.86 6.35 0.06
C ALA A 134 5.49 7.70 -0.35
N ASP A 135 4.70 8.62 -0.90
CA ASP A 135 5.17 9.96 -1.26
C ASP A 135 5.63 10.77 -0.03
N ILE A 136 4.95 10.62 1.10
CA ILE A 136 5.38 11.24 2.37
C ILE A 136 6.70 10.65 2.81
N MET A 137 6.78 9.31 2.88
CA MET A 137 7.99 8.62 3.34
C MET A 137 9.22 8.89 2.46
N LEU A 138 9.04 9.02 1.14
CA LEU A 138 10.12 9.42 0.23
C LEU A 138 10.67 10.81 0.58
N ARG A 139 9.79 11.78 0.83
CA ARG A 139 10.22 13.14 1.22
C ARG A 139 10.91 13.16 2.58
N GLU A 140 10.44 12.36 3.53
CA GLU A 140 11.06 12.25 4.84
C GLU A 140 12.43 11.56 4.76
N ALA A 141 12.57 10.53 3.92
CA ALA A 141 13.86 9.90 3.64
C ALA A 141 14.86 10.91 3.05
N ASP A 142 14.44 11.70 2.05
CA ASP A 142 15.30 12.74 1.47
C ASP A 142 15.73 13.79 2.49
N ASN A 143 14.85 14.18 3.42
CA ASN A 143 15.19 15.10 4.49
C ASN A 143 16.17 14.49 5.49
N LEU A 144 15.97 13.23 5.84
CA LEU A 144 16.85 12.49 6.74
C LEU A 144 18.26 12.32 6.12
N ILE A 145 18.36 12.01 4.84
CA ILE A 145 19.64 11.92 4.11
C ILE A 145 20.37 13.25 4.19
N LYS A 146 19.72 14.37 3.91
CA LYS A 146 20.32 15.71 4.00
C LYS A 146 20.79 16.05 5.43
N GLU A 147 20.10 15.56 6.44
CA GLU A 147 20.49 15.76 7.84
C GLU A 147 21.73 14.92 8.20
N ILE A 148 21.81 13.69 7.70
CA ILE A 148 22.99 12.83 7.83
C ILE A 148 24.22 13.48 7.17
N GLU A 149 24.09 13.93 5.92
CA GLU A 149 25.16 14.61 5.18
C GLU A 149 25.69 15.85 5.92
N LYS A 150 24.79 16.66 6.50
CA LYS A 150 25.18 17.82 7.32
C LYS A 150 25.89 17.41 8.61
N TYR A 151 25.57 16.27 9.17
CA TYR A 151 26.21 15.73 10.34
C TYR A 151 27.64 15.26 10.02
N GLU A 152 27.81 14.53 8.90
CA GLU A 152 29.12 14.06 8.44
C GLU A 152 30.09 15.20 8.16
N GLN A 153 29.62 16.32 7.60
CA GLN A 153 30.46 17.50 7.34
C GLN A 153 30.98 18.21 8.59
N LYS A 154 30.46 17.86 9.78
CA LYS A 154 30.88 18.47 11.07
C LYS A 154 31.80 17.59 11.89
N LEU A 155 32.06 16.36 11.44
CA LEU A 155 32.99 15.42 12.02
C LEU A 155 34.41 15.64 11.48
#